data_15f976d616636b6507b05fa8eccdbbb3
#
_entry.id   15f976d616636b6507b05fa8eccdbbb3
#
_cell.length_a   1.000
_cell.length_b   1.000
_cell.length_c   1.000
_cell.angle_alpha   90.00
_cell.angle_beta   90.00
_cell.angle_gamma   90.00
#
_symmetry.space_group_name_H-M   'P 1'
#
loop_
_entity.id
_entity.type
_entity.pdbx_description
1 polymer ?
#
loop_
_entity_poly.entity_id
_entity_poly.type
_entity_poly.pdbx_seq_one_letter_code
_entity_poly.pdbx_strand_id
1 'polypeptide(L)'
;MVTDADSMKDVIMRLKRVAGQVEGLTRMIEREEECSQIITQFQAAKAALDNTFSLVLHRNLKRCLSQDDSNSVEKILKLISKQ
;
A
#
# COMPACT_ATOMS: atom_id res chain seq x y z
N MET A 1 -12.76 13.31 14.78
CA MET A 1 -11.87 12.19 14.98
C MET A 1 -12.25 11.03 14.07
N VAL A 2 -11.28 10.55 13.30
CA VAL A 2 -11.53 9.49 12.34
C VAL A 2 -11.63 8.16 13.08
N THR A 3 -12.73 7.41 12.85
CA THR A 3 -12.91 6.10 13.44
C THR A 3 -12.10 5.05 12.68
N ASP A 4 -11.87 3.90 13.30
CA ASP A 4 -11.18 2.79 12.63
C ASP A 4 -11.90 2.36 11.36
N ALA A 5 -13.24 2.42 11.36
CA ALA A 5 -14.04 2.06 10.20
C ALA A 5 -13.76 3.01 9.02
N ASP A 6 -13.70 4.31 9.28
CA ASP A 6 -13.42 5.31 8.24
C ASP A 6 -12.02 5.15 7.69
N SER A 7 -11.06 4.87 8.58
CA SER A 7 -9.68 4.65 8.16
C SER A 7 -9.55 3.40 7.31
N MET A 8 -10.29 2.35 7.65
CA MET A 8 -10.30 1.12 6.85
C MET A 8 -10.87 1.36 5.46
N LYS A 9 -11.94 2.15 5.37
CA LYS A 9 -12.52 2.49 4.08
C LYS A 9 -11.52 3.24 3.20
N ASP A 10 -10.76 4.14 3.81
CA ASP A 10 -9.73 4.89 3.09
C ASP A 10 -8.66 3.95 2.52
N VAL A 11 -8.20 3.00 3.32
CA VAL A 11 -7.21 2.02 2.88
C VAL A 11 -7.76 1.18 1.72
N ILE A 12 -8.99 0.72 1.85
CA ILE A 12 -9.62 -0.09 0.81
C ILE A 12 -9.74 0.69 -0.50
N MET A 13 -10.15 1.95 -0.41
CA MET A 13 -10.25 2.81 -1.60
C MET A 13 -8.90 3.01 -2.27
N ARG A 14 -7.85 3.21 -1.47
CA ARG A 14 -6.50 3.37 -1.99
C ARG A 14 -6.01 2.10 -2.68
N LEU A 15 -6.29 0.94 -2.09
CA LEU A 15 -5.91 -0.33 -2.69
C LEU A 15 -6.66 -0.60 -3.98
N LYS A 16 -7.94 -0.26 -4.03
CA LYS A 16 -8.71 -0.38 -5.27
C LYS A 16 -8.17 0.51 -6.38
N ARG A 17 -7.73 1.71 -6.01
CA ARG A 17 -7.10 2.64 -6.96
C ARG A 17 -5.79 2.07 -7.49
N VAL A 18 -4.96 1.50 -6.60
CA VAL A 18 -3.71 0.87 -7.01
C VAL A 18 -4.00 -0.32 -7.93
N ALA A 19 -4.99 -1.13 -7.59
CA ALA A 19 -5.39 -2.27 -8.44
C ALA A 19 -5.76 -1.79 -9.85
N GLY A 20 -6.49 -0.69 -9.94
CA GLY A 20 -6.83 -0.10 -11.25
C GLY A 20 -5.60 0.37 -12.01
N GLN A 21 -4.63 0.96 -11.31
CA GLN A 21 -3.39 1.39 -11.92
C GLN A 21 -2.57 0.20 -12.44
N VAL A 22 -2.56 -0.91 -11.70
CA VAL A 22 -1.87 -2.13 -12.12
C VAL A 22 -2.55 -2.72 -13.36
N GLU A 23 -3.87 -2.75 -13.39
CA GLU A 23 -4.60 -3.21 -14.56
C GLU A 23 -4.29 -2.34 -15.78
N GLY A 24 -4.25 -1.03 -15.58
CA GLY A 24 -3.88 -0.10 -16.63
C GLY A 24 -2.49 -0.37 -17.16
N LEU A 25 -1.57 -0.66 -16.25
CA LEU A 25 -0.19 -0.99 -16.60
C LEU A 25 -0.14 -2.26 -17.45
N THR A 26 -0.91 -3.28 -17.09
CA THR A 26 -0.99 -4.53 -17.86
C THR A 26 -1.43 -4.24 -19.28
N ARG A 27 -2.47 -3.42 -19.43
CA ARG A 27 -2.97 -3.05 -20.77
C ARG A 27 -1.93 -2.28 -21.57
N MET A 28 -1.18 -1.39 -20.91
CA MET A 28 -0.12 -0.63 -21.59
C MET A 28 0.96 -1.56 -22.15
N ILE A 29 1.35 -2.56 -21.36
CA ILE A 29 2.36 -3.53 -21.81
C ILE A 29 1.82 -4.38 -22.96
N GLU A 30 0.56 -4.81 -22.86
CA GLU A 30 -0.07 -5.60 -23.92
C GLU A 30 -0.16 -4.82 -25.24
N ARG A 31 -0.37 -3.51 -25.15
CA ARG A 31 -0.45 -2.64 -26.33
C ARG A 31 0.91 -2.16 -26.82
N GLU A 32 1.96 -2.58 -26.14
CA GLU A 32 3.33 -2.19 -26.48
C GLU A 32 3.50 -0.67 -26.55
N GLU A 33 2.95 0.02 -25.53
CA GLU A 33 3.08 1.47 -25.45
C GLU A 33 4.53 1.87 -25.16
N GLU A 34 4.81 3.15 -25.32
CA GLU A 34 6.15 3.68 -25.16
C GLU A 34 6.73 3.35 -23.79
N CYS A 35 8.00 2.93 -23.77
CA CYS A 35 8.66 2.49 -22.53
C CYS A 35 8.64 3.56 -21.43
N SER A 36 8.85 4.82 -21.80
CA SER A 36 8.85 5.90 -20.81
C SER A 36 7.51 6.04 -20.12
N GLN A 37 6.41 5.83 -20.85
CA GLN A 37 5.07 5.90 -20.30
C GLN A 37 4.80 4.71 -19.39
N ILE A 38 5.26 3.54 -19.77
CA ILE A 38 5.11 2.33 -18.94
C ILE A 38 5.88 2.51 -17.62
N ILE A 39 7.11 3.01 -17.69
CA ILE A 39 7.94 3.24 -16.50
C ILE A 39 7.29 4.28 -15.59
N THR A 40 6.77 5.37 -16.17
CA THR A 40 6.10 6.41 -15.39
C THR A 40 4.89 5.83 -14.68
N GLN A 41 4.12 4.98 -15.34
CA GLN A 41 2.96 4.34 -14.74
C GLN A 41 3.37 3.37 -13.62
N PHE A 42 4.45 2.63 -13.82
CA PHE A 42 5.01 1.76 -12.78
C PHE A 42 5.36 2.57 -11.53
N GLN A 43 6.03 3.69 -11.72
CA GLN A 43 6.45 4.52 -10.60
C GLN A 43 5.25 5.08 -9.85
N ALA A 44 4.21 5.48 -10.58
CA ALA A 44 2.99 5.99 -9.98
C ALA A 44 2.29 4.91 -9.14
N ALA A 45 2.16 3.70 -9.68
CA ALA A 45 1.55 2.58 -8.97
C ALA A 45 2.37 2.20 -7.74
N LYS A 46 3.68 2.17 -7.89
CA LYS A 46 4.58 1.85 -6.79
C LYS A 46 4.47 2.88 -5.67
N ALA A 47 4.49 4.16 -6.02
CA ALA A 47 4.38 5.23 -5.03
C ALA A 47 3.04 5.17 -4.29
N ALA A 48 1.95 4.92 -5.01
CA ALA A 48 0.63 4.82 -4.41
C ALA A 48 0.55 3.62 -3.45
N LEU A 49 1.16 2.50 -3.84
CA LEU A 49 1.19 1.31 -2.99
C LEU A 49 2.06 1.54 -1.76
N ASP A 50 3.22 2.17 -1.92
CA ASP A 50 4.12 2.50 -0.81
C ASP A 50 3.41 3.41 0.20
N ASN A 51 2.68 4.42 -0.28
CA ASN A 51 1.94 5.32 0.60
C ASN A 51 0.86 4.56 1.37
N THR A 52 0.16 3.66 0.70
CA THR A 52 -0.86 2.84 1.34
C THR A 52 -0.24 1.91 2.37
N PHE A 53 0.89 1.31 2.03
CA PHE A 53 1.63 0.44 2.94
C PHE A 53 2.03 1.19 4.21
N SER A 54 2.57 2.41 4.06
CA SER A 54 2.96 3.23 5.20
C SER A 54 1.78 3.54 6.10
N LEU A 55 0.63 3.86 5.50
CA LEU A 55 -0.58 4.14 6.24
C LEU A 55 -1.05 2.92 7.05
N VAL A 56 -1.09 1.76 6.40
CA VAL A 56 -1.50 0.51 7.05
C VAL A 56 -0.53 0.14 8.17
N LEU A 57 0.76 0.27 7.89
CA LEU A 57 1.79 -0.05 8.87
C LEU A 57 1.67 0.82 10.11
N HIS A 58 1.48 2.12 9.91
CA HIS A 58 1.32 3.06 11.03
C HIS A 58 0.12 2.68 11.89
N ARG A 59 -1.00 2.35 11.27
CA ARG A 59 -2.22 2.00 11.98
C ARG A 59 -2.11 0.67 12.70
N ASN A 60 -1.49 -0.33 12.06
CA ASN A 60 -1.31 -1.63 12.68
C ASN A 60 -0.35 -1.56 13.86
N LEU A 61 0.71 -0.79 13.74
CA LEU A 61 1.63 -0.56 14.86
C LEU A 61 0.92 0.11 16.02
N LYS A 62 0.12 1.12 15.72
CA LYS A 62 -0.63 1.83 16.74
C LYS A 62 -1.59 0.91 17.46
N ARG A 63 -2.28 0.04 16.73
CA ARG A 63 -3.20 -0.93 17.30
C ARG A 63 -2.46 -1.94 18.18
N CYS A 64 -1.35 -2.46 17.70
CA CYS A 64 -0.54 -3.41 18.46
C CYS A 64 -0.04 -2.82 19.75
N LEU A 65 0.42 -1.57 19.70
CA LEU A 65 0.89 -0.88 20.91
C LEU A 65 -0.23 -0.66 21.90
N SER A 66 -1.42 -0.30 21.42
CA SER A 66 -2.56 -0.08 22.31
C SER A 66 -3.09 -1.36 22.91
N GLN A 67 -2.89 -2.50 22.25
CA GLN A 67 -3.29 -3.81 22.74
C GLN A 67 -2.18 -4.51 23.52
N ASP A 68 -1.02 -3.85 23.65
CA ASP A 68 0.14 -4.40 24.35
C ASP A 68 0.55 -5.77 23.78
N ASP A 69 0.51 -5.91 22.47
CA ASP A 69 0.88 -7.14 21.78
C ASP A 69 2.30 -7.02 21.23
N SER A 70 3.28 -7.30 22.08
CA SER A 70 4.68 -7.17 21.72
C SER A 70 5.11 -8.15 20.64
N ASN A 71 4.48 -9.32 20.58
CA ASN A 71 4.80 -10.32 19.55
C ASN A 71 4.45 -9.82 18.14
N SER A 72 3.29 -9.19 17.99
CA SER A 72 2.89 -8.63 16.70
C SER A 72 3.82 -7.51 16.26
N VAL A 73 4.21 -6.65 17.19
CA VAL A 73 5.15 -5.56 16.90
C VAL A 73 6.48 -6.12 16.41
N GLU A 74 7.00 -7.13 17.09
CA GLU A 74 8.26 -7.77 16.73
C GLU A 74 8.19 -8.37 15.32
N LYS A 75 7.10 -9.07 15.02
CA LYS A 75 6.91 -9.68 13.72
C LYS A 75 6.90 -8.64 12.61
N ILE A 76 6.20 -7.54 12.84
CA ILE A 76 6.11 -6.46 11.86
C ILE A 76 7.48 -5.84 11.61
N LEU A 77 8.24 -5.58 12.69
CA LEU A 77 9.56 -5.01 12.57
C LEU A 77 10.52 -5.92 11.79
N LYS A 78 10.43 -7.22 12.03
CA LYS A 78 11.23 -8.19 11.28
C LYS A 78 10.89 -8.19 9.80
N LEU A 79 9.62 -8.10 9.46
CA LEU A 79 9.19 -8.07 8.07
C LEU A 79 9.70 -6.82 7.36
N ILE A 80 9.66 -5.68 8.04
CA ILE A 80 10.15 -4.43 7.46
C ILE A 80 11.66 -4.48 7.25
N SER A 81 12.39 -5.03 8.20
CA SER A 81 13.85 -5.05 8.15
C SER A 81 14.39 -5.96 7.05
N LYS A 82 13.58 -6.86 6.52
CA LYS A 82 13.98 -7.72 5.42
C LYS A 82 13.90 -7.05 4.06
N GLN A 83 13.27 -5.90 4.01
CA GLN A 83 13.20 -5.14 2.77
C GLN A 83 14.44 -4.27 2.60
#